data_11ccd229f21e6d0409d939029b0657c2
#
_entry.id   11ccd229f21e6d0409d939029b0657c2
#
_cell.length_a   1.000
_cell.length_b   1.000
_cell.length_c   1.000
_cell.angle_alpha   90.00
_cell.angle_beta   90.00
_cell.angle_gamma   90.00
#
_symmetry.space_group_name_H-M   'P 1'
#
loop_
_entity.id
_entity.type
_entity.pdbx_description
1 polymer ?
#
loop_
_entity_poly.entity_id
_entity_poly.type
_entity_poly.pdbx_seq_one_letter_code
_entity_poly.pdbx_strand_id
1 'polypeptide(L)'
;ARAAACSSDTSLMMTGTSFNPAIIKSFAPLAKEILNCKMKSPAAELFFEAKAKEWLSLTINAFFNNKDVRISKDDDKALKDVANYLDDHYALDVSQQTLEKIASMSGTKLKKLFKQKYQLSITEYSQRRRVNMAETLLLNTSLSIKEISESVGYSSHSKFSSCFKKFKGIYPRDVRKLSEKSTHTLGCGRITL
;
A
#
# COMPACT_ATOMS: atom_id res chain seq x y z
N ALA A 1 21.67 -34.00 -6.73
CA ALA A 1 20.58 -33.23 -6.17
C ALA A 1 20.80 -31.76 -6.52
N ARG A 2 20.03 -31.27 -7.49
CA ARG A 2 20.09 -29.85 -7.91
C ARG A 2 19.19 -29.04 -6.95
N ALA A 3 19.78 -28.11 -6.22
CA ALA A 3 19.05 -27.12 -5.47
C ALA A 3 18.45 -26.10 -6.45
N ALA A 4 17.14 -26.03 -6.49
CA ALA A 4 16.42 -24.99 -7.22
C ALA A 4 16.63 -23.66 -6.52
N ALA A 5 17.12 -22.67 -7.24
CA ALA A 5 17.21 -21.30 -6.79
C ALA A 5 15.78 -20.76 -6.65
N CYS A 6 15.31 -20.61 -5.42
CA CYS A 6 14.10 -19.89 -5.08
C CYS A 6 14.42 -18.40 -5.19
N SER A 7 13.99 -17.75 -6.26
CA SER A 7 13.98 -16.30 -6.37
C SER A 7 12.88 -15.77 -5.44
N SER A 8 13.30 -15.35 -4.26
CA SER A 8 12.42 -14.77 -3.25
C SER A 8 12.13 -13.31 -3.57
N ASP A 9 11.18 -13.07 -4.47
CA ASP A 9 10.40 -11.82 -4.47
C ASP A 9 9.35 -11.92 -3.36
N THR A 10 9.82 -11.75 -2.13
CA THR A 10 8.94 -11.58 -0.99
C THR A 10 8.47 -10.13 -0.96
N SER A 11 7.51 -9.81 -1.84
CA SER A 11 6.70 -8.60 -1.72
C SER A 11 5.86 -8.73 -0.45
N LEU A 12 6.38 -8.24 0.64
CA LEU A 12 5.65 -8.14 1.90
C LEU A 12 4.50 -7.14 1.69
N MET A 13 3.30 -7.69 1.44
CA MET A 13 2.05 -6.95 1.38
C MET A 13 1.69 -6.46 2.78
N MET A 14 2.36 -5.42 3.25
CA MET A 14 1.90 -4.64 4.40
C MET A 14 0.90 -3.61 3.90
N THR A 15 -0.35 -3.83 4.21
CA THR A 15 -1.46 -2.88 4.04
C THR A 15 -1.12 -1.54 4.69
N GLY A 16 -0.94 -0.51 3.88
CA GLY A 16 -1.22 0.87 4.29
C GLY A 16 -0.08 1.77 4.72
N THR A 17 1.13 1.30 4.97
CA THR A 17 2.26 2.19 5.29
C THR A 17 3.33 2.12 4.21
N SER A 18 3.45 3.20 3.43
CA SER A 18 4.59 3.39 2.53
C SER A 18 5.83 3.60 3.40
N PHE A 19 6.60 2.56 3.64
CA PHE A 19 7.88 2.69 4.32
C PHE A 19 8.82 3.59 3.51
N ASN A 20 9.39 4.59 4.18
CA ASN A 20 10.40 5.45 3.60
C ASN A 20 11.59 4.59 3.11
N PRO A 21 12.02 4.69 1.83
CA PRO A 21 13.14 3.91 1.31
C PRO A 21 14.44 4.04 2.12
N ALA A 22 14.65 5.17 2.79
CA ALA A 22 15.78 5.38 3.70
C ALA A 22 15.70 4.47 4.93
N ILE A 23 14.48 4.20 5.42
CA ILE A 23 14.26 3.29 6.56
C ILE A 23 14.57 1.86 6.13
N ILE A 24 14.07 1.44 4.96
CA ILE A 24 14.36 0.09 4.42
C ILE A 24 15.86 -0.15 4.31
N LYS A 25 16.61 0.84 3.81
CA LYS A 25 18.07 0.75 3.71
C LYS A 25 18.75 0.58 5.07
N SER A 26 18.24 1.16 6.14
CA SER A 26 18.81 1.01 7.49
C SER A 26 18.62 -0.38 8.08
N PHE A 27 17.60 -1.13 7.64
CA PHE A 27 17.34 -2.50 8.09
C PHE A 27 18.09 -3.58 7.29
N ALA A 28 18.57 -3.26 6.10
CA ALA A 28 19.24 -4.24 5.24
C ALA A 28 20.48 -4.91 5.88
N PRO A 29 21.37 -4.20 6.60
CA PRO A 29 22.48 -4.83 7.30
C PRO A 29 22.02 -5.83 8.37
N LEU A 30 21.04 -5.44 9.19
CA LEU A 30 20.49 -6.25 10.25
C LEU A 30 19.85 -7.56 9.71
N ALA A 31 19.07 -7.44 8.66
CA ALA A 31 18.48 -8.60 8.00
C ALA A 31 19.57 -9.55 7.48
N LYS A 32 20.64 -9.03 6.91
CA LYS A 32 21.78 -9.82 6.41
C LYS A 32 22.50 -10.56 7.54
N GLU A 33 22.67 -9.93 8.70
CA GLU A 33 23.28 -10.58 9.87
C GLU A 33 22.41 -11.71 10.40
N ILE A 34 21.08 -11.50 10.49
CA ILE A 34 20.12 -12.52 10.92
C ILE A 34 20.14 -13.73 9.97
N LEU A 35 20.11 -13.49 8.65
CA LEU A 35 20.12 -14.54 7.64
C LEU A 35 21.42 -15.35 7.60
N ASN A 36 22.55 -14.73 7.97
CA ASN A 36 23.86 -15.38 7.95
C ASN A 36 24.29 -15.95 9.32
N CYS A 37 23.40 -15.94 10.29
CA CYS A 37 23.71 -16.48 11.63
C CYS A 37 23.97 -17.99 11.56
N LYS A 38 25.15 -18.41 12.05
CA LYS A 38 25.57 -19.82 12.13
C LYS A 38 25.68 -20.32 13.58
N MET A 39 25.27 -19.52 14.53
CA MET A 39 25.32 -19.87 15.94
C MET A 39 24.34 -21.00 16.26
N LYS A 40 24.67 -21.80 17.28
CA LYS A 40 23.79 -22.87 17.80
C LYS A 40 23.22 -22.43 19.15
N SER A 41 22.08 -23.02 19.56
CA SER A 41 21.50 -22.83 20.89
C SER A 41 22.53 -23.24 21.98
N PRO A 42 22.61 -22.48 23.10
CA PRO A 42 21.76 -21.35 23.49
C PRO A 42 22.20 -19.99 22.95
N ALA A 43 23.42 -19.88 22.36
CA ALA A 43 23.96 -18.61 21.87
C ALA A 43 23.11 -18.00 20.74
N ALA A 44 22.51 -18.84 19.88
CA ALA A 44 21.61 -18.39 18.81
C ALA A 44 20.39 -17.66 19.36
N GLU A 45 19.80 -18.13 20.46
CA GLU A 45 18.63 -17.53 21.09
C GLU A 45 18.94 -16.12 21.57
N LEU A 46 20.08 -15.94 22.27
CA LEU A 46 20.53 -14.61 22.73
C LEU A 46 20.81 -13.68 21.54
N PHE A 47 21.41 -14.22 20.47
CA PHE A 47 21.67 -13.44 19.25
C PHE A 47 20.38 -12.93 18.62
N PHE A 48 19.37 -13.80 18.43
CA PHE A 48 18.11 -13.39 17.83
C PHE A 48 17.31 -12.43 18.72
N GLU A 49 17.35 -12.63 20.04
CA GLU A 49 16.74 -11.70 21.00
C GLU A 49 17.40 -10.30 20.91
N ALA A 50 18.72 -10.24 20.87
CA ALA A 50 19.45 -8.98 20.71
C ALA A 50 19.10 -8.29 19.39
N LYS A 51 19.02 -9.05 18.28
CA LYS A 51 18.64 -8.53 16.95
C LYS A 51 17.20 -8.07 16.89
N ALA A 52 16.28 -8.72 17.58
CA ALA A 52 14.90 -8.28 17.71
C ALA A 52 14.79 -6.93 18.45
N LYS A 53 15.56 -6.76 19.54
CA LYS A 53 15.62 -5.50 20.29
C LYS A 53 16.25 -4.38 19.44
N GLU A 54 17.30 -4.67 18.70
CA GLU A 54 17.92 -3.72 17.77
C GLU A 54 16.94 -3.30 16.68
N TRP A 55 16.22 -4.25 16.06
CA TRP A 55 15.19 -3.94 15.07
C TRP A 55 14.11 -3.05 15.64
N LEU A 56 13.61 -3.37 16.83
CA LEU A 56 12.60 -2.56 17.51
C LEU A 56 13.11 -1.15 17.79
N SER A 57 14.36 -1.01 18.28
CA SER A 57 15.00 0.29 18.52
C SER A 57 15.11 1.12 17.24
N LEU A 58 15.57 0.52 16.13
CA LEU A 58 15.64 1.20 14.84
C LEU A 58 14.26 1.61 14.33
N THR A 59 13.25 0.77 14.51
CA THR A 59 11.86 1.07 14.13
C THR A 59 11.31 2.25 14.93
N ILE A 60 11.48 2.23 16.25
CA ILE A 60 11.08 3.32 17.15
C ILE A 60 11.81 4.61 16.76
N ASN A 61 13.14 4.53 16.58
CA ASN A 61 13.95 5.67 16.17
C ASN A 61 13.50 6.24 14.82
N ALA A 62 13.20 5.39 13.84
CA ALA A 62 12.69 5.80 12.55
C ALA A 62 11.30 6.44 12.65
N PHE A 63 10.46 5.95 13.55
CA PHE A 63 9.13 6.50 13.79
C PHE A 63 9.18 7.88 14.46
N PHE A 64 10.02 8.05 15.49
CA PHE A 64 10.13 9.32 16.23
C PHE A 64 11.07 10.34 15.57
N ASN A 65 12.09 9.89 14.82
CA ASN A 65 13.02 10.77 14.10
C ASN A 65 12.61 11.08 12.66
N ASN A 66 11.45 10.62 12.21
CA ASN A 66 10.82 11.26 11.07
C ASN A 66 10.68 12.74 11.44
N LYS A 67 11.65 13.57 10.98
CA LYS A 67 11.62 15.00 11.21
C LYS A 67 10.29 15.50 10.68
N ASP A 68 9.34 15.62 11.59
CA ASP A 68 8.15 16.39 11.37
C ASP A 68 8.60 17.79 10.96
N VAL A 69 8.66 18.03 9.65
CA VAL A 69 8.46 19.40 9.20
C VAL A 69 7.08 19.71 9.76
N ARG A 70 7.08 20.50 10.83
CA ARG A 70 5.87 20.83 11.58
C ARG A 70 4.88 21.42 10.59
N ILE A 71 3.95 20.59 10.12
CA ILE A 71 2.82 21.06 9.32
C ILE A 71 1.99 21.87 10.30
N SER A 72 1.70 23.12 9.98
CA SER A 72 0.84 23.94 10.82
C SER A 72 -0.54 23.26 10.97
N LYS A 73 -1.24 23.54 12.06
CA LYS A 73 -2.60 22.97 12.26
C LYS A 73 -3.55 23.29 11.11
N ASP A 74 -3.42 24.50 10.56
CA ASP A 74 -4.24 24.95 9.42
C ASP A 74 -3.86 24.20 8.13
N ASP A 75 -2.56 24.05 7.85
CA ASP A 75 -2.10 23.24 6.72
C ASP A 75 -2.50 21.76 6.89
N ASP A 76 -2.45 21.23 8.11
CA ASP A 76 -2.87 19.84 8.39
C ASP A 76 -4.36 19.63 8.11
N LYS A 77 -5.20 20.58 8.51
CA LYS A 77 -6.63 20.58 8.19
C LYS A 77 -6.86 20.68 6.69
N ALA A 78 -6.23 21.64 6.02
CA ALA A 78 -6.35 21.82 4.58
C ALA A 78 -5.94 20.56 3.78
N LEU A 79 -4.88 19.86 4.21
CA LEU A 79 -4.46 18.61 3.60
C LEU A 79 -5.47 17.47 3.82
N LYS A 80 -6.13 17.44 4.99
CA LYS A 80 -7.23 16.48 5.25
C LYS A 80 -8.43 16.76 4.36
N ASP A 81 -8.80 18.03 4.20
CA ASP A 81 -9.91 18.43 3.34
C ASP A 81 -9.65 18.03 1.87
N VAL A 82 -8.41 18.20 1.39
CA VAL A 82 -8.00 17.71 0.06
C VAL A 82 -8.09 16.20 -0.04
N ALA A 83 -7.62 15.47 0.97
CA ALA A 83 -7.68 14.00 0.96
C ALA A 83 -9.13 13.48 0.97
N ASN A 84 -9.99 14.05 1.81
CA ASN A 84 -11.41 13.72 1.85
C ASN A 84 -12.08 13.99 0.50
N TYR A 85 -11.79 15.15 -0.13
CA TYR A 85 -12.31 15.46 -1.45
C TYR A 85 -11.89 14.44 -2.50
N LEU A 86 -10.62 14.01 -2.49
CA LEU A 86 -10.12 12.97 -3.39
C LEU A 86 -10.75 11.60 -3.11
N ASP A 87 -11.06 11.30 -1.85
CA ASP A 87 -11.72 10.06 -1.46
C ASP A 87 -13.17 10.01 -1.90
N ASP A 88 -13.89 11.13 -1.80
CA ASP A 88 -15.30 11.23 -2.21
C ASP A 88 -15.45 11.28 -3.75
N HIS A 89 -14.45 11.86 -4.44
CA HIS A 89 -14.46 12.06 -5.89
C HIS A 89 -13.43 11.20 -6.62
N TYR A 90 -13.13 10.02 -6.10
CA TYR A 90 -12.05 9.15 -6.61
C TYR A 90 -12.19 8.79 -8.09
N ALA A 91 -13.42 8.65 -8.60
CA ALA A 91 -13.66 8.31 -10.00
C ALA A 91 -13.46 9.49 -10.96
N LEU A 92 -13.43 10.73 -10.45
CA LEU A 92 -13.29 11.93 -11.26
C LEU A 92 -11.82 12.32 -11.45
N ASP A 93 -11.54 12.97 -12.58
CA ASP A 93 -10.22 13.55 -12.81
C ASP A 93 -10.19 14.99 -12.26
N VAL A 94 -9.73 15.10 -11.01
CA VAL A 94 -9.75 16.36 -10.27
C VAL A 94 -8.61 17.26 -10.71
N SER A 95 -8.92 18.51 -11.13
CA SER A 95 -7.91 19.46 -11.55
C SER A 95 -7.04 19.94 -10.38
N GLN A 96 -5.77 20.25 -10.66
CA GLN A 96 -4.87 20.83 -9.66
C GLN A 96 -5.43 22.14 -9.09
N GLN A 97 -6.04 22.97 -9.93
CA GLN A 97 -6.64 24.25 -9.49
C GLN A 97 -7.76 24.05 -8.46
N THR A 98 -8.57 23.02 -8.62
CA THR A 98 -9.62 22.66 -7.64
C THR A 98 -8.99 22.33 -6.28
N LEU A 99 -7.94 21.53 -6.28
CA LEU A 99 -7.25 21.14 -5.05
C LEU A 99 -6.53 22.33 -4.39
N GLU A 100 -5.96 23.23 -5.17
CA GLU A 100 -5.36 24.48 -4.67
C GLU A 100 -6.40 25.39 -3.99
N LYS A 101 -7.60 25.49 -4.57
CA LYS A 101 -8.72 26.24 -3.98
C LYS A 101 -9.17 25.62 -2.65
N ILE A 102 -9.35 24.30 -2.61
CA ILE A 102 -9.75 23.58 -1.38
C ILE A 102 -8.70 23.80 -0.27
N ALA A 103 -7.42 23.67 -0.62
CA ALA A 103 -6.34 23.83 0.33
C ALA A 103 -6.00 25.27 0.67
N SER A 104 -6.51 26.25 -0.08
CA SER A 104 -6.14 27.67 0.03
C SER A 104 -4.63 27.89 0.02
N MET A 105 -3.90 27.10 -0.80
CA MET A 105 -2.44 27.20 -0.92
C MET A 105 -1.97 26.96 -2.35
N SER A 106 -0.73 27.42 -2.66
CA SER A 106 -0.14 27.19 -3.98
C SER A 106 0.11 25.72 -4.26
N GLY A 107 0.01 25.30 -5.53
CA GLY A 107 0.20 23.90 -5.94
C GLY A 107 1.55 23.31 -5.56
N THR A 108 2.62 24.14 -5.55
CA THR A 108 3.95 23.70 -5.10
C THR A 108 3.96 23.37 -3.61
N LYS A 109 3.37 24.25 -2.78
CA LYS A 109 3.25 24.03 -1.32
C LYS A 109 2.38 22.80 -1.06
N LEU A 110 1.23 22.70 -1.72
CA LEU A 110 0.30 21.59 -1.60
C LEU A 110 0.98 20.24 -1.91
N LYS A 111 1.62 20.12 -3.06
CA LYS A 111 2.32 18.88 -3.46
C LYS A 111 3.39 18.48 -2.46
N LYS A 112 4.19 19.44 -1.98
CA LYS A 112 5.26 19.20 -1.01
C LYS A 112 4.69 18.68 0.32
N LEU A 113 3.72 19.40 0.89
CA LEU A 113 3.13 19.06 2.19
C LEU A 113 2.29 17.78 2.11
N PHE A 114 1.55 17.57 1.01
CA PHE A 114 0.75 16.36 0.81
C PHE A 114 1.65 15.11 0.75
N LYS A 115 2.73 15.17 -0.06
CA LYS A 115 3.70 14.08 -0.11
C LYS A 115 4.38 13.82 1.23
N GLN A 116 4.64 14.87 1.99
CA GLN A 116 5.23 14.76 3.32
C GLN A 116 4.26 14.09 4.32
N LYS A 117 2.99 14.47 4.32
CA LYS A 117 1.98 13.93 5.23
C LYS A 117 1.57 12.50 4.89
N TYR A 118 1.24 12.26 3.62
CA TYR A 118 0.68 10.99 3.17
C TYR A 118 1.73 10.04 2.58
N GLN A 119 3.00 10.47 2.45
CA GLN A 119 4.12 9.73 1.84
C GLN A 119 3.83 9.30 0.38
N LEU A 120 2.83 9.90 -0.24
CA LEU A 120 2.40 9.68 -1.61
C LEU A 120 2.23 11.02 -2.32
N SER A 121 2.49 11.06 -3.61
CA SER A 121 2.03 12.19 -4.42
C SER A 121 0.49 12.17 -4.52
N ILE A 122 -0.12 13.32 -4.79
CA ILE A 122 -1.58 13.43 -4.96
C ILE A 122 -2.09 12.43 -6.03
N THR A 123 -1.35 12.30 -7.14
CA THR A 123 -1.70 11.36 -8.21
C THR A 123 -1.63 9.90 -7.74
N GLU A 124 -0.59 9.53 -7.01
CA GLU A 124 -0.46 8.16 -6.46
C GLU A 124 -1.54 7.86 -5.42
N TYR A 125 -1.90 8.85 -4.59
CA TYR A 125 -2.99 8.74 -3.63
C TYR A 125 -4.32 8.46 -4.34
N SER A 126 -4.68 9.26 -5.36
CA SER A 126 -5.90 9.05 -6.14
C SER A 126 -5.91 7.70 -6.86
N GLN A 127 -4.79 7.30 -7.48
CA GLN A 127 -4.68 6.00 -8.13
C GLN A 127 -4.87 4.84 -7.13
N ARG A 128 -4.27 4.94 -5.95
CA ARG A 128 -4.41 3.95 -4.89
C ARG A 128 -5.85 3.84 -4.41
N ARG A 129 -6.53 4.98 -4.26
CA ARG A 129 -7.95 5.01 -3.87
C ARG A 129 -8.82 4.31 -4.90
N ARG A 130 -8.65 4.62 -6.20
CA ARG A 130 -9.34 3.95 -7.32
C ARG A 130 -9.12 2.45 -7.31
N VAL A 131 -7.87 2.01 -7.12
CA VAL A 131 -7.52 0.57 -7.07
C VAL A 131 -8.15 -0.13 -5.87
N ASN A 132 -8.19 0.50 -4.71
CA ASN A 132 -8.84 -0.07 -3.52
C ASN A 132 -10.36 -0.21 -3.72
N MET A 133 -11.02 0.78 -4.32
CA MET A 133 -12.44 0.69 -4.66
C MET A 133 -12.69 -0.39 -5.71
N ALA A 134 -11.82 -0.50 -6.72
CA ALA A 134 -11.92 -1.57 -7.71
C ALA A 134 -11.79 -2.96 -7.09
N GLU A 135 -10.89 -3.15 -6.14
CA GLU A 135 -10.76 -4.41 -5.40
C GLU A 135 -12.04 -4.76 -4.64
N THR A 136 -12.62 -3.78 -3.95
CA THR A 136 -13.91 -3.98 -3.27
C THR A 136 -15.01 -4.39 -4.25
N LEU A 137 -15.09 -3.76 -5.42
CA LEU A 137 -16.05 -4.14 -6.45
C LEU A 137 -15.77 -5.52 -7.05
N LEU A 138 -14.51 -5.88 -7.27
CA LEU A 138 -14.10 -7.20 -7.74
C LEU A 138 -14.54 -8.32 -6.79
N LEU A 139 -14.46 -8.08 -5.49
CA LEU A 139 -14.75 -9.08 -4.46
C LEU A 139 -16.26 -9.19 -4.17
N ASN A 140 -17.00 -8.08 -4.27
CA ASN A 140 -18.37 -7.99 -3.75
C ASN A 140 -19.45 -7.85 -4.83
N THR A 141 -19.07 -7.78 -6.12
CA THR A 141 -20.03 -7.62 -7.21
C THR A 141 -19.75 -8.57 -8.37
N SER A 142 -20.75 -8.79 -9.22
CA SER A 142 -20.63 -9.53 -10.49
C SER A 142 -20.25 -8.66 -11.69
N LEU A 143 -19.96 -7.37 -11.48
CA LEU A 143 -19.58 -6.44 -12.55
C LEU A 143 -18.36 -6.95 -13.31
N SER A 144 -18.36 -6.82 -14.63
CA SER A 144 -17.20 -7.14 -15.45
C SER A 144 -16.01 -6.24 -15.11
N ILE A 145 -14.80 -6.70 -15.41
CA ILE A 145 -13.58 -5.91 -15.16
C ILE A 145 -13.61 -4.59 -15.96
N LYS A 146 -14.28 -4.58 -17.12
CA LYS A 146 -14.47 -3.39 -17.94
C LYS A 146 -15.37 -2.38 -17.20
N GLU A 147 -16.52 -2.80 -16.73
CA GLU A 147 -17.46 -1.95 -15.97
C GLU A 147 -16.81 -1.42 -14.69
N ILE A 148 -16.06 -2.25 -13.97
CA ILE A 148 -15.31 -1.82 -12.78
C ILE A 148 -14.26 -0.76 -13.17
N SER A 149 -13.49 -0.97 -14.24
CA SER A 149 -12.51 -0.01 -14.74
C SER A 149 -13.13 1.36 -15.01
N GLU A 150 -14.28 1.39 -15.68
CA GLU A 150 -15.04 2.60 -16.00
C GLU A 150 -15.61 3.25 -14.73
N SER A 151 -16.19 2.48 -13.82
CA SER A 151 -16.78 2.99 -12.58
C SER A 151 -15.77 3.64 -11.63
N VAL A 152 -14.51 3.20 -11.67
CA VAL A 152 -13.43 3.81 -10.86
C VAL A 152 -12.63 4.89 -11.63
N GLY A 153 -13.13 5.34 -12.78
CA GLY A 153 -12.61 6.50 -13.51
C GLY A 153 -11.44 6.21 -14.44
N TYR A 154 -11.31 4.99 -14.96
CA TYR A 154 -10.34 4.68 -16.02
C TYR A 154 -11.03 4.59 -17.38
N SER A 155 -10.60 5.41 -18.34
CA SER A 155 -11.04 5.33 -19.74
C SER A 155 -10.42 4.17 -20.51
N SER A 156 -9.33 3.55 -19.99
CA SER A 156 -8.60 2.46 -20.62
C SER A 156 -8.43 1.28 -19.66
N HIS A 157 -9.03 0.15 -20.02
CA HIS A 157 -8.87 -1.12 -19.31
C HIS A 157 -7.41 -1.56 -19.16
N SER A 158 -6.56 -1.30 -20.18
CA SER A 158 -5.14 -1.66 -20.11
C SER A 158 -4.40 -0.84 -19.06
N LYS A 159 -4.64 0.50 -19.02
CA LYS A 159 -4.08 1.39 -17.99
C LYS A 159 -4.56 1.00 -16.59
N PHE A 160 -5.85 0.66 -16.45
CA PHE A 160 -6.40 0.16 -15.19
C PHE A 160 -5.70 -1.11 -14.73
N SER A 161 -5.61 -2.13 -15.58
CA SER A 161 -5.01 -3.42 -15.23
C SER A 161 -3.54 -3.30 -14.83
N SER A 162 -2.78 -2.45 -15.53
CA SER A 162 -1.38 -2.16 -15.21
C SER A 162 -1.24 -1.42 -13.86
N CYS A 163 -2.10 -0.43 -13.63
CA CYS A 163 -2.12 0.31 -12.37
C CYS A 163 -2.53 -0.60 -11.20
N PHE A 164 -3.56 -1.41 -11.37
CA PHE A 164 -4.01 -2.37 -10.37
C PHE A 164 -2.90 -3.36 -10.00
N LYS A 165 -2.23 -3.96 -11.00
CA LYS A 165 -1.09 -4.86 -10.75
C LYS A 165 0.05 -4.15 -10.03
N LYS A 166 0.35 -2.89 -10.38
CA LYS A 166 1.39 -2.08 -9.69
C LYS A 166 1.12 -1.96 -8.19
N PHE A 167 -0.15 -1.75 -7.78
CA PHE A 167 -0.50 -1.54 -6.37
C PHE A 167 -0.83 -2.83 -5.61
N LYS A 168 -1.37 -3.86 -6.29
CA LYS A 168 -1.82 -5.11 -5.65
C LYS A 168 -0.92 -6.32 -5.93
N GLY A 169 0.04 -6.20 -6.84
CA GLY A 169 0.94 -7.28 -7.23
C GLY A 169 0.35 -8.31 -8.20
N ILE A 170 -0.98 -8.37 -8.31
CA ILE A 170 -1.73 -9.33 -9.15
C ILE A 170 -2.70 -8.59 -10.08
N TYR A 171 -3.16 -9.24 -11.14
CA TYR A 171 -4.12 -8.65 -12.06
C TYR A 171 -5.56 -8.72 -11.52
N PRO A 172 -6.46 -7.77 -11.93
CA PRO A 172 -7.86 -7.78 -11.53
C PRO A 172 -8.58 -9.12 -11.79
N ARG A 173 -8.29 -9.75 -12.95
CA ARG A 173 -8.85 -11.06 -13.32
C ARG A 173 -8.47 -12.19 -12.35
N ASP A 174 -7.28 -12.11 -11.78
CA ASP A 174 -6.80 -13.15 -10.87
C ASP A 174 -7.45 -12.99 -9.49
N VAL A 175 -7.69 -11.74 -9.04
CA VAL A 175 -8.51 -11.47 -7.85
C VAL A 175 -9.91 -12.05 -8.01
N ARG A 176 -10.58 -11.85 -9.16
CA ARG A 176 -11.91 -12.39 -9.44
C ARG A 176 -11.94 -13.92 -9.35
N LYS A 177 -10.99 -14.59 -9.99
CA LYS A 177 -10.88 -16.05 -9.94
C LYS A 177 -10.68 -16.60 -8.53
N LEU A 178 -9.94 -15.87 -7.68
CA LEU A 178 -9.75 -16.26 -6.28
C LEU A 178 -11.04 -16.10 -5.47
N SER A 179 -11.80 -15.04 -5.69
CA SER A 179 -13.08 -14.82 -5.01
C SER A 179 -14.11 -15.90 -5.39
N GLU A 180 -14.21 -16.26 -6.68
CA GLU A 180 -15.11 -17.30 -7.18
C GLU A 180 -14.80 -18.69 -6.60
N LYS A 181 -13.52 -19.06 -6.46
CA LYS A 181 -13.12 -20.31 -5.83
C LYS A 181 -13.47 -20.37 -4.35
N SER A 182 -13.39 -19.26 -3.63
CA SER A 182 -13.74 -19.20 -2.20
C SER A 182 -15.24 -19.37 -1.96
N THR A 183 -16.10 -18.91 -2.86
CA THR A 183 -17.57 -19.09 -2.77
C THR A 183 -18.00 -20.52 -3.06
N HIS A 184 -17.31 -21.23 -3.96
CA HIS A 184 -17.61 -22.64 -4.26
C HIS A 184 -17.25 -23.61 -3.13
N THR A 185 -16.28 -23.29 -2.28
CA THR A 185 -15.85 -24.18 -1.18
C THR A 185 -16.82 -24.13 0.01
N LEU A 186 -17.61 -23.08 0.16
CA LEU A 186 -18.58 -22.93 1.27
C LEU A 186 -19.99 -23.44 0.90
N GLY A 187 -20.22 -23.82 -0.35
CA GLY A 187 -21.55 -24.24 -0.85
C GLY A 187 -21.85 -25.73 -0.84
N CYS A 188 -20.93 -26.60 -0.42
CA CYS A 188 -21.14 -28.06 -0.49
C CYS A 188 -21.27 -28.69 0.90
N GLY A 189 -22.18 -28.15 1.71
CA GLY A 189 -22.65 -28.78 2.93
C GLY A 189 -24.16 -28.96 2.90
N ARG A 190 -24.68 -29.82 2.01
CA ARG A 190 -26.05 -30.27 2.09
C ARG A 190 -26.16 -31.19 3.30
N ILE A 191 -26.68 -30.66 4.41
CA ILE A 191 -27.18 -31.46 5.52
C ILE A 191 -28.46 -32.10 5.02
N THR A 192 -28.43 -33.37 4.70
CA THR A 192 -29.63 -34.22 4.58
C THR A 192 -30.03 -34.63 6.00
N LEU A 193 -31.22 -34.18 6.43
CA LEU A 193 -31.93 -34.72 7.58
C LEU A 193 -32.61 -36.05 7.16
#